data_7db508ac128c629500b71a1974123cb0
#
_entry.id   7db508ac128c629500b71a1974123cb0
#
_cell.length_a   1.000
_cell.length_b   1.000
_cell.length_c   1.000
_cell.angle_alpha   90.00
_cell.angle_beta   90.00
_cell.angle_gamma   90.00
#
_symmetry.space_group_name_H-M   'P 1'
#
loop_
_entity.id
_entity.type
_entity.pdbx_description
1 polymer ?
#
loop_
_entity_poly.entity_id
_entity_poly.type
_entity_poly.pdbx_seq_one_letter_code
_entity_poly.pdbx_strand_id
1 'polypeptide(L)'
;MNLPVFDGFLKKLALLLALAAASQSPIFGQLSAPPERFQLLNGLRVLLLSRPGDQDVLLKLRIHSGAVFDLAGKGGSIALLGDLLFPDPATREYFTEEMQGRLNVVTDYDSITITMQGRAHEFEKIAEILRTALVTTQLTPENISRARDGRIKIIKDTSISPTILADRAIAARLFGDFPYGRPYSGTAESLERIQRGDVMLARERFLNPNNATLVIIGGVERARANRTLRQLLGGWRKSEKIVPATFQQPAVPDPRILIMNAPAGQSAEIRLAVRGFARSDPDSQAASLLALVALKRWETLVPDLAHNPIFVRHDAFTLPGVFLMGATVDNLLATKTLSTAHEVLKSLVSQPVTEAELEAARSQAIAALSKQLGTNDGSADAWLDVDTYAVKSGDDRLRDLEKISSSDLKRAANRLFWDVPVASAVIGNSEVLKPQLERYGKIELFGELPAGPNVTTDSKSSKQPMKPTRKPE
;
A
#
# COMPACT_ATOMS: atom_id res chain seq x y z
N MET A 1 -44.00 40.91 47.77
CA MET A 1 -44.60 39.62 47.42
C MET A 1 -43.56 38.89 46.59
N ASN A 2 -42.87 37.97 47.23
CA ASN A 2 -41.65 37.30 46.70
C ASN A 2 -41.99 36.14 45.73
N LEU A 3 -41.31 36.09 44.63
CA LEU A 3 -41.34 34.96 43.68
C LEU A 3 -40.08 34.08 43.85
N PRO A 4 -40.19 32.85 44.40
CA PRO A 4 -39.08 31.91 44.48
C PRO A 4 -39.21 30.75 43.48
N VAL A 5 -39.56 31.00 42.21
CA VAL A 5 -39.78 29.90 41.23
C VAL A 5 -38.65 29.81 40.16
N PHE A 6 -37.86 30.87 40.03
CA PHE A 6 -36.82 30.91 38.96
C PHE A 6 -35.50 30.23 39.33
N ASP A 7 -35.15 30.09 40.60
CA ASP A 7 -33.87 29.54 41.05
C ASP A 7 -33.78 28.00 40.94
N GLY A 8 -34.93 27.32 40.99
CA GLY A 8 -35.00 25.87 40.84
C GLY A 8 -34.88 25.37 39.41
N PHE A 9 -35.26 26.21 38.43
CA PHE A 9 -35.19 25.83 37.01
C PHE A 9 -33.77 25.94 36.46
N LEU A 10 -33.04 26.98 36.81
CA LEU A 10 -31.62 27.16 36.45
C LEU A 10 -30.72 26.09 37.07
N LYS A 11 -30.96 25.64 38.30
CA LYS A 11 -30.21 24.57 38.94
C LYS A 11 -30.48 23.20 38.33
N LYS A 12 -31.70 22.91 37.86
CA LYS A 12 -32.05 21.69 37.13
C LYS A 12 -31.51 21.69 35.69
N LEU A 13 -31.46 22.85 35.02
CA LEU A 13 -30.89 22.99 33.70
C LEU A 13 -29.36 22.86 33.72
N ALA A 14 -28.70 23.43 34.75
CA ALA A 14 -27.26 23.27 34.95
C ALA A 14 -26.87 21.81 35.29
N LEU A 15 -27.72 21.10 36.07
CA LEU A 15 -27.49 19.68 36.39
C LEU A 15 -27.71 18.77 35.17
N LEU A 16 -28.67 19.06 34.28
CA LEU A 16 -28.89 18.35 33.04
C LEU A 16 -27.78 18.61 32.00
N LEU A 17 -27.23 19.81 31.92
CA LEU A 17 -26.08 20.14 31.12
C LEU A 17 -24.77 19.50 31.65
N ALA A 18 -24.61 19.38 32.96
CA ALA A 18 -23.49 18.69 33.57
C ALA A 18 -23.56 17.16 33.38
N LEU A 19 -24.76 16.55 33.39
CA LEU A 19 -24.94 15.13 33.06
C LEU A 19 -24.73 14.83 31.57
N ALA A 20 -25.06 15.76 30.66
CA ALA A 20 -24.80 15.62 29.24
C ALA A 20 -23.31 15.77 28.88
N ALA A 21 -22.53 16.50 29.66
CA ALA A 21 -21.07 16.63 29.51
C ALA A 21 -20.29 15.42 30.05
N ALA A 22 -20.88 14.67 31.00
CA ALA A 22 -20.22 13.49 31.60
C ALA A 22 -20.35 12.19 30.77
N SER A 23 -21.08 12.19 29.66
CA SER A 23 -21.30 11.01 28.82
C SER A 23 -20.52 11.03 27.50
N GLN A 24 -19.55 11.91 27.32
CA GLN A 24 -18.52 11.75 26.31
C GLN A 24 -17.34 10.92 26.87
N SER A 25 -17.62 9.68 27.27
CA SER A 25 -16.58 8.68 27.28
C SER A 25 -16.04 8.61 25.86
N PRO A 26 -14.71 8.70 25.64
CA PRO A 26 -14.16 8.42 24.32
C PRO A 26 -14.68 7.04 23.95
N ILE A 27 -15.34 6.94 22.79
CA ILE A 27 -15.68 5.66 22.17
C ILE A 27 -14.34 5.07 21.73
N PHE A 28 -13.57 4.56 22.70
CA PHE A 28 -12.60 3.53 22.39
C PHE A 28 -13.44 2.36 21.89
N GLY A 29 -13.54 2.21 20.58
CA GLY A 29 -14.13 1.04 19.97
C GLY A 29 -13.54 -0.16 20.71
N GLN A 30 -14.40 -1.09 21.14
CA GLN A 30 -13.96 -2.29 21.85
C GLN A 30 -12.76 -2.85 21.11
N LEU A 31 -11.57 -2.69 21.70
CA LEU A 31 -10.33 -3.27 21.20
C LEU A 31 -10.62 -4.74 20.96
N SER A 32 -10.41 -5.19 19.74
CA SER A 32 -10.72 -6.56 19.35
C SER A 32 -9.96 -7.49 20.30
N ALA A 33 -10.65 -8.46 20.90
CA ALA A 33 -9.99 -9.42 21.78
C ALA A 33 -8.75 -9.99 21.07
N PRO A 34 -7.63 -10.20 21.78
CA PRO A 34 -6.42 -10.74 21.18
C PRO A 34 -6.73 -12.11 20.56
N PRO A 35 -6.18 -12.43 19.38
CA PRO A 35 -6.43 -13.72 18.76
C PRO A 35 -5.79 -14.85 19.56
N GLU A 36 -6.46 -15.99 19.60
CA GLU A 36 -5.85 -17.22 20.05
C GLU A 36 -4.73 -17.63 19.09
N ARG A 37 -3.59 -18.06 19.65
CA ARG A 37 -2.40 -18.43 18.87
C ARG A 37 -2.15 -19.93 18.99
N PHE A 38 -1.91 -20.57 17.86
CA PHE A 38 -1.41 -21.94 17.81
C PHE A 38 -0.57 -22.17 16.55
N GLN A 39 0.16 -23.27 16.53
CA GLN A 39 1.02 -23.63 15.42
C GLN A 39 0.76 -25.08 15.00
N LEU A 40 0.74 -25.33 13.70
CA LEU A 40 0.70 -26.68 13.16
C LEU A 40 2.11 -27.32 13.24
N LEU A 41 2.18 -28.65 13.20
CA LEU A 41 3.46 -29.37 13.25
C LEU A 41 4.43 -29.01 12.10
N ASN A 42 3.89 -28.58 10.98
CA ASN A 42 4.69 -28.13 9.83
C ASN A 42 5.19 -26.70 9.94
N GLY A 43 4.91 -26.01 11.06
CA GLY A 43 5.39 -24.66 11.33
C GLY A 43 4.44 -23.53 10.95
N LEU A 44 3.28 -23.81 10.34
CA LEU A 44 2.28 -22.78 10.04
C LEU A 44 1.74 -22.15 11.34
N ARG A 45 1.93 -20.85 11.50
CA ARG A 45 1.35 -20.07 12.59
C ARG A 45 -0.09 -19.74 12.28
N VAL A 46 -0.97 -19.89 13.25
CA VAL A 46 -2.41 -19.60 13.13
C VAL A 46 -2.84 -18.64 14.24
N LEU A 47 -3.51 -17.57 13.85
CA LEU A 47 -4.13 -16.59 14.72
C LEU A 47 -5.64 -16.67 14.52
N LEU A 48 -6.38 -17.04 15.55
CA LEU A 48 -7.82 -17.27 15.48
C LEU A 48 -8.56 -16.29 16.39
N LEU A 49 -9.46 -15.51 15.83
CA LEU A 49 -10.51 -14.81 16.57
C LEU A 49 -11.85 -15.49 16.29
N SER A 50 -12.20 -16.43 17.14
CA SER A 50 -13.50 -17.09 17.08
C SER A 50 -14.61 -16.15 17.55
N ARG A 51 -15.65 -16.00 16.73
CA ARG A 51 -16.85 -15.23 17.04
C ARG A 51 -18.07 -16.12 16.83
N PRO A 52 -18.45 -16.90 17.84
CA PRO A 52 -19.60 -17.80 17.74
C PRO A 52 -20.86 -17.00 17.34
N GLY A 53 -21.57 -17.46 16.33
CA GLY A 53 -22.75 -16.79 15.80
C GLY A 53 -22.52 -15.91 14.58
N ASP A 54 -21.28 -15.52 14.27
CA ASP A 54 -20.98 -14.84 13.01
C ASP A 54 -21.29 -15.78 11.83
N GLN A 55 -22.01 -15.26 10.84
CA GLN A 55 -22.35 -16.01 9.63
C GLN A 55 -21.20 -16.08 8.63
N ASP A 56 -20.23 -15.19 8.76
CA ASP A 56 -19.09 -15.08 7.84
C ASP A 56 -17.79 -15.48 8.52
N VAL A 57 -16.80 -15.82 7.69
CA VAL A 57 -15.43 -16.10 8.10
C VAL A 57 -14.46 -15.44 7.13
N LEU A 58 -13.42 -14.81 7.68
CA LEU A 58 -12.26 -14.29 6.95
C LEU A 58 -11.07 -15.21 7.21
N LEU A 59 -10.45 -15.69 6.14
CA LEU A 59 -9.13 -16.34 6.14
C LEU A 59 -8.16 -15.38 5.44
N LYS A 60 -7.09 -14.97 6.13
CA LYS A 60 -6.03 -14.14 5.55
C LYS A 60 -4.68 -14.80 5.80
N LEU A 61 -4.08 -15.30 4.74
CA LEU A 61 -2.76 -15.94 4.79
C LEU A 61 -1.72 -14.98 4.22
N ARG A 62 -0.61 -14.79 4.94
CA ARG A 62 0.53 -14.03 4.46
C ARG A 62 1.78 -14.90 4.43
N ILE A 63 2.41 -14.95 3.26
CA ILE A 63 3.77 -15.46 3.07
C ILE A 63 4.72 -14.29 3.29
N HIS A 64 5.68 -14.42 4.21
CA HIS A 64 6.60 -13.35 4.63
C HIS A 64 7.78 -13.17 3.66
N SER A 65 7.48 -13.22 2.36
CA SER A 65 8.45 -13.01 1.29
C SER A 65 7.74 -12.43 0.08
N GLY A 66 8.22 -11.31 -0.40
CA GLY A 66 7.68 -10.58 -1.54
C GLY A 66 8.74 -10.29 -2.60
N ALA A 67 8.47 -9.32 -3.45
CA ALA A 67 9.28 -8.99 -4.63
C ALA A 67 10.71 -8.53 -4.29
N VAL A 68 11.00 -8.21 -3.03
CA VAL A 68 12.37 -7.92 -2.56
C VAL A 68 13.33 -9.07 -2.89
N PHE A 69 12.84 -10.30 -2.95
CA PHE A 69 13.62 -11.51 -3.25
C PHE A 69 13.68 -11.89 -4.74
N ASP A 70 13.09 -11.08 -5.62
CA ASP A 70 13.22 -11.30 -7.06
C ASP A 70 14.69 -11.28 -7.50
N LEU A 71 15.07 -12.25 -8.30
CA LEU A 71 16.43 -12.34 -8.84
C LEU A 71 16.72 -11.16 -9.79
N ALA A 72 17.97 -10.78 -9.88
CA ALA A 72 18.43 -9.73 -10.80
C ALA A 72 17.98 -10.04 -12.25
N GLY A 73 17.36 -9.07 -12.90
CA GLY A 73 16.83 -9.20 -14.27
C GLY A 73 15.53 -10.00 -14.39
N LYS A 74 14.97 -10.54 -13.30
CA LYS A 74 13.74 -11.33 -13.25
C LYS A 74 12.70 -10.73 -12.28
N GLY A 75 12.64 -9.41 -12.25
CA GLY A 75 11.63 -8.69 -11.44
C GLY A 75 10.22 -9.13 -11.78
N GLY A 76 9.37 -9.30 -10.75
CA GLY A 76 7.99 -9.80 -10.88
C GLY A 76 7.85 -11.32 -10.75
N SER A 77 8.94 -12.08 -10.49
CA SER A 77 8.87 -13.54 -10.33
C SER A 77 7.95 -13.96 -9.16
N ILE A 78 8.05 -13.26 -8.02
CA ILE A 78 7.22 -13.56 -6.85
C ILE A 78 5.79 -13.05 -7.06
N ALA A 79 5.62 -11.93 -7.75
CA ALA A 79 4.31 -11.45 -8.13
C ALA A 79 3.60 -12.42 -9.09
N LEU A 80 4.34 -12.97 -10.06
CA LEU A 80 3.83 -14.01 -10.96
C LEU A 80 3.49 -15.31 -10.19
N LEU A 81 4.29 -15.69 -9.18
CA LEU A 81 3.95 -16.80 -8.30
C LEU A 81 2.63 -16.55 -7.55
N GLY A 82 2.40 -15.32 -7.09
CA GLY A 82 1.13 -14.92 -6.48
C GLY A 82 -0.07 -15.12 -7.40
N ASP A 83 0.04 -14.72 -8.68
CA ASP A 83 -1.02 -14.92 -9.69
C ASP A 83 -1.29 -16.41 -9.94
N LEU A 84 -0.23 -17.23 -9.88
CA LEU A 84 -0.29 -18.66 -10.13
C LEU A 84 -0.84 -19.49 -8.94
N LEU A 85 -1.14 -18.87 -7.79
CA LEU A 85 -1.81 -19.57 -6.70
C LEU A 85 -3.24 -19.96 -7.07
N PHE A 86 -3.92 -19.19 -7.89
CA PHE A 86 -5.26 -19.47 -8.41
C PHE A 86 -5.26 -19.27 -9.93
N PRO A 87 -4.60 -20.15 -10.69
CA PRO A 87 -4.39 -19.95 -12.13
C PRO A 87 -5.63 -20.23 -12.98
N ASP A 88 -6.60 -20.98 -12.40
CA ASP A 88 -7.83 -21.33 -13.07
C ASP A 88 -8.91 -20.28 -12.80
N PRO A 89 -9.41 -19.58 -13.84
CA PRO A 89 -10.51 -18.63 -13.70
C PRO A 89 -11.77 -19.26 -13.10
N ALA A 90 -12.09 -20.54 -13.45
CA ALA A 90 -13.26 -21.22 -12.94
C ALA A 90 -13.23 -21.40 -11.42
N THR A 91 -12.06 -21.61 -10.81
CA THR A 91 -11.93 -21.66 -9.34
C THR A 91 -12.26 -20.31 -8.71
N ARG A 92 -11.84 -19.20 -9.34
CA ARG A 92 -12.15 -17.83 -8.86
C ARG A 92 -13.64 -17.54 -9.01
N GLU A 93 -14.20 -17.82 -10.18
CA GLU A 93 -15.61 -17.65 -10.49
C GLU A 93 -16.48 -18.48 -9.55
N TYR A 94 -16.18 -19.76 -9.35
CA TYR A 94 -16.88 -20.61 -8.37
C TYR A 94 -16.88 -19.99 -6.97
N PHE A 95 -15.71 -19.50 -6.51
CA PHE A 95 -15.61 -18.90 -5.18
C PHE A 95 -16.39 -17.59 -5.05
N THR A 96 -16.39 -16.74 -6.09
CA THR A 96 -17.04 -15.43 -6.06
C THR A 96 -18.53 -15.49 -6.40
N GLU A 97 -18.93 -16.28 -7.39
CA GLU A 97 -20.31 -16.34 -7.89
C GLU A 97 -21.14 -17.37 -7.09
N GLU A 98 -20.66 -18.64 -7.01
CA GLU A 98 -21.41 -19.72 -6.37
C GLU A 98 -21.37 -19.64 -4.84
N MET A 99 -20.16 -19.45 -4.28
CA MET A 99 -19.97 -19.33 -2.83
C MET A 99 -20.21 -17.91 -2.31
N GLN A 100 -20.49 -16.92 -3.18
CA GLN A 100 -20.66 -15.51 -2.84
C GLN A 100 -19.52 -14.98 -1.95
N GLY A 101 -18.31 -15.49 -2.20
CA GLY A 101 -17.11 -15.16 -1.47
C GLY A 101 -16.31 -14.03 -2.09
N ARG A 102 -15.27 -13.59 -1.37
CA ARG A 102 -14.27 -12.64 -1.87
C ARG A 102 -12.90 -13.29 -1.83
N LEU A 103 -12.26 -13.40 -2.99
CA LEU A 103 -10.89 -13.91 -3.15
C LEU A 103 -9.99 -12.83 -3.73
N ASN A 104 -8.93 -12.49 -3.02
CA ASN A 104 -7.92 -11.55 -3.47
C ASN A 104 -6.51 -12.07 -3.16
N VAL A 105 -5.57 -11.85 -4.08
CA VAL A 105 -4.14 -12.14 -3.88
C VAL A 105 -3.36 -10.87 -4.22
N VAL A 106 -2.61 -10.39 -3.24
CA VAL A 106 -1.76 -9.20 -3.39
C VAL A 106 -0.32 -9.59 -3.12
N THR A 107 0.55 -9.23 -4.04
CA THR A 107 2.00 -9.31 -3.84
C THR A 107 2.56 -7.89 -3.77
N ASP A 108 3.33 -7.62 -2.73
CA ASP A 108 4.08 -6.40 -2.56
C ASP A 108 5.59 -6.69 -2.44
N TYR A 109 6.36 -5.72 -1.95
CA TYR A 109 7.81 -5.92 -1.75
C TYR A 109 8.13 -6.97 -0.70
N ASP A 110 7.34 -7.09 0.36
CA ASP A 110 7.67 -7.85 1.55
C ASP A 110 6.86 -9.16 1.69
N SER A 111 5.76 -9.30 0.94
CA SER A 111 4.83 -10.42 1.16
C SER A 111 3.99 -10.80 -0.07
N ILE A 112 3.41 -12.02 0.01
CA ILE A 112 2.23 -12.44 -0.74
C ILE A 112 1.10 -12.60 0.27
N THR A 113 0.01 -11.88 0.11
CA THR A 113 -1.17 -11.98 0.98
C THR A 113 -2.36 -12.52 0.21
N ILE A 114 -2.94 -13.63 0.69
CA ILE A 114 -4.17 -14.24 0.18
C ILE A 114 -5.29 -13.88 1.14
N THR A 115 -6.35 -13.25 0.65
CA THR A 115 -7.55 -12.94 1.43
C THR A 115 -8.73 -13.71 0.86
N MET A 116 -9.37 -14.53 1.69
CA MET A 116 -10.58 -15.29 1.36
C MET A 116 -11.63 -15.00 2.42
N GLN A 117 -12.79 -14.52 2.00
CA GLN A 117 -13.93 -14.29 2.87
C GLN A 117 -15.14 -15.01 2.30
N GLY A 118 -15.88 -15.69 3.15
CA GLY A 118 -17.08 -16.41 2.76
C GLY A 118 -17.93 -16.81 3.97
N ARG A 119 -18.89 -17.70 3.77
CA ARG A 119 -19.79 -18.14 4.85
C ARG A 119 -19.08 -19.08 5.84
N ALA A 120 -19.32 -18.90 7.13
CA ALA A 120 -18.68 -19.68 8.20
C ALA A 120 -19.01 -21.18 8.13
N HIS A 121 -20.20 -21.55 7.62
CA HIS A 121 -20.57 -22.95 7.44
C HIS A 121 -19.77 -23.64 6.32
N GLU A 122 -19.21 -22.89 5.37
CA GLU A 122 -18.37 -23.38 4.25
C GLU A 122 -16.87 -23.35 4.57
N PHE A 123 -16.48 -23.16 5.82
CA PHE A 123 -15.08 -23.00 6.22
C PHE A 123 -14.16 -24.11 5.69
N GLU A 124 -14.60 -25.38 5.73
CA GLU A 124 -13.82 -26.51 5.22
C GLU A 124 -13.58 -26.39 3.71
N LYS A 125 -14.60 -25.96 2.97
CA LYS A 125 -14.49 -25.77 1.51
C LYS A 125 -13.53 -24.63 1.17
N ILE A 126 -13.62 -23.53 1.90
CA ILE A 126 -12.68 -22.38 1.75
C ILE A 126 -11.26 -22.85 2.05
N ALA A 127 -11.04 -23.60 3.13
CA ALA A 127 -9.74 -24.15 3.49
C ALA A 127 -9.21 -25.16 2.46
N GLU A 128 -10.08 -25.95 1.81
CA GLU A 128 -9.71 -26.86 0.73
C GLU A 128 -9.24 -26.11 -0.53
N ILE A 129 -9.94 -25.04 -0.91
CA ILE A 129 -9.53 -24.18 -2.01
C ILE A 129 -8.16 -23.54 -1.71
N LEU A 130 -7.96 -23.04 -0.48
CA LEU A 130 -6.68 -22.53 -0.04
C LEU A 130 -5.57 -23.61 -0.10
N ARG A 131 -5.86 -24.83 0.36
CA ARG A 131 -4.93 -25.97 0.25
C ARG A 131 -4.53 -26.22 -1.19
N THR A 132 -5.49 -26.23 -2.12
CA THR A 132 -5.23 -26.44 -3.55
C THR A 132 -4.25 -25.39 -4.07
N ALA A 133 -4.45 -24.12 -3.72
CA ALA A 133 -3.55 -23.02 -4.09
C ALA A 133 -2.12 -23.21 -3.55
N LEU A 134 -1.97 -23.66 -2.30
CA LEU A 134 -0.67 -23.73 -1.62
C LEU A 134 0.10 -25.02 -1.91
N VAL A 135 -0.61 -26.15 -1.98
CA VAL A 135 0.03 -27.48 -1.97
C VAL A 135 0.02 -28.11 -3.36
N THR A 136 -1.09 -28.00 -4.09
CA THR A 136 -1.33 -28.77 -5.32
C THR A 136 -1.34 -27.93 -6.60
N THR A 137 -1.16 -26.61 -6.51
CA THR A 137 -1.11 -25.74 -7.70
C THR A 137 -0.09 -26.23 -8.72
N GLN A 138 -0.55 -26.44 -9.94
CA GLN A 138 0.28 -26.92 -11.04
C GLN A 138 0.90 -25.74 -11.78
N LEU A 139 2.23 -25.67 -11.75
CA LEU A 139 3.03 -24.70 -12.51
C LEU A 139 3.30 -25.26 -13.91
N THR A 140 2.23 -25.46 -14.70
CA THR A 140 2.36 -25.88 -16.10
C THR A 140 2.86 -24.72 -16.98
N PRO A 141 3.51 -25.02 -18.11
CA PRO A 141 3.93 -23.97 -19.06
C PRO A 141 2.76 -23.07 -19.49
N GLU A 142 1.57 -23.64 -19.71
CA GLU A 142 0.36 -22.93 -20.13
C GLU A 142 -0.13 -21.95 -19.07
N ASN A 143 -0.19 -22.39 -17.80
CA ASN A 143 -0.61 -21.53 -16.68
C ASN A 143 0.38 -20.38 -16.49
N ILE A 144 1.69 -20.66 -16.57
CA ILE A 144 2.74 -19.65 -16.43
C ILE A 144 2.67 -18.64 -17.59
N SER A 145 2.50 -19.10 -18.84
CA SER A 145 2.34 -18.19 -19.98
C SER A 145 1.11 -17.30 -19.80
N ARG A 146 -0.04 -17.88 -19.49
CA ARG A 146 -1.29 -17.13 -19.30
C ARG A 146 -1.17 -16.06 -18.19
N ALA A 147 -0.62 -16.43 -17.03
CA ALA A 147 -0.43 -15.50 -15.92
C ALA A 147 0.55 -14.37 -16.28
N ARG A 148 1.67 -14.72 -16.94
CA ARG A 148 2.68 -13.77 -17.42
C ARG A 148 2.08 -12.78 -18.43
N ASP A 149 1.38 -13.28 -19.44
CA ASP A 149 0.80 -12.45 -20.50
C ASP A 149 -0.29 -11.52 -19.93
N GLY A 150 -1.10 -12.03 -19.00
CA GLY A 150 -2.06 -11.23 -18.25
C GLY A 150 -1.40 -10.10 -17.44
N ARG A 151 -0.30 -10.40 -16.76
CA ARG A 151 0.46 -9.40 -15.98
C ARG A 151 1.13 -8.37 -16.90
N ILE A 152 1.73 -8.81 -18.01
CA ILE A 152 2.32 -7.90 -19.02
C ILE A 152 1.25 -6.95 -19.58
N LYS A 153 0.05 -7.47 -19.88
CA LYS A 153 -1.08 -6.62 -20.32
C LYS A 153 -1.42 -5.55 -19.28
N ILE A 154 -1.62 -5.94 -18.03
CA ILE A 154 -1.90 -4.98 -16.93
C ILE A 154 -0.79 -3.92 -16.82
N ILE A 155 0.48 -4.34 -16.89
CA ILE A 155 1.62 -3.41 -16.83
C ILE A 155 1.59 -2.44 -18.01
N LYS A 156 1.35 -2.90 -19.23
CA LYS A 156 1.25 -2.05 -20.43
C LYS A 156 0.09 -1.07 -20.30
N ASP A 157 -1.08 -1.53 -19.89
CA ASP A 157 -2.28 -0.69 -19.74
C ASP A 157 -2.09 0.39 -18.66
N THR A 158 -1.36 0.08 -17.57
CA THR A 158 -1.10 1.02 -16.48
C THR A 158 0.12 1.91 -16.69
N SER A 159 1.08 1.51 -17.54
CA SER A 159 2.33 2.24 -17.77
C SER A 159 2.16 3.57 -18.52
N ILE A 160 0.98 3.85 -19.05
CA ILE A 160 0.62 5.13 -19.68
C ILE A 160 0.21 6.21 -18.66
N SER A 161 -0.02 5.84 -17.39
CA SER A 161 -0.38 6.80 -16.34
C SER A 161 0.84 7.61 -15.90
N PRO A 162 0.84 8.95 -16.06
CA PRO A 162 1.94 9.81 -15.60
C PRO A 162 2.24 9.65 -14.10
N THR A 163 1.20 9.46 -13.28
CA THR A 163 1.32 9.24 -11.83
C THR A 163 2.12 7.97 -11.52
N ILE A 164 1.80 6.84 -12.18
CA ILE A 164 2.52 5.57 -12.01
C ILE A 164 3.96 5.67 -12.48
N LEU A 165 4.17 6.38 -13.59
CA LEU A 165 5.51 6.63 -14.11
C LEU A 165 6.34 7.50 -13.16
N ALA A 166 5.74 8.52 -12.56
CA ALA A 166 6.40 9.37 -11.57
C ALA A 166 6.82 8.58 -10.32
N ASP A 167 5.94 7.70 -9.81
CA ASP A 167 6.25 6.85 -8.66
C ASP A 167 7.37 5.84 -8.99
N ARG A 168 7.39 5.28 -10.20
CA ARG A 168 8.49 4.39 -10.67
C ARG A 168 9.79 5.14 -10.85
N ALA A 169 9.74 6.33 -11.45
CA ALA A 169 10.92 7.16 -11.70
C ALA A 169 11.60 7.58 -10.40
N ILE A 170 10.82 8.04 -9.43
CA ILE A 170 11.37 8.46 -8.13
C ILE A 170 11.91 7.28 -7.33
N ALA A 171 11.26 6.11 -7.37
CA ALA A 171 11.74 4.90 -6.73
C ALA A 171 13.08 4.44 -7.34
N ALA A 172 13.17 4.37 -8.67
CA ALA A 172 14.40 4.02 -9.37
C ALA A 172 15.55 5.00 -9.06
N ARG A 173 15.24 6.31 -8.99
CA ARG A 173 16.23 7.34 -8.68
C ARG A 173 16.73 7.27 -7.24
N LEU A 174 15.84 6.97 -6.30
CA LEU A 174 16.16 6.91 -4.87
C LEU A 174 16.94 5.64 -4.50
N PHE A 175 16.60 4.52 -5.13
CA PHE A 175 17.08 3.20 -4.74
C PHE A 175 17.98 2.51 -5.77
N GLY A 176 17.99 2.95 -7.04
CA GLY A 176 18.76 2.31 -8.11
C GLY A 176 18.46 0.82 -8.23
N ASP A 177 19.50 -0.02 -8.19
CA ASP A 177 19.38 -1.48 -8.29
C ASP A 177 18.88 -2.16 -7.01
N PHE A 178 18.75 -1.43 -5.91
CA PHE A 178 18.16 -1.95 -4.68
C PHE A 178 16.72 -2.44 -4.92
N PRO A 179 16.23 -3.47 -4.23
CA PRO A 179 14.91 -4.04 -4.51
C PRO A 179 13.76 -3.04 -4.63
N TYR A 180 13.73 -2.00 -3.81
CA TYR A 180 12.67 -0.98 -3.85
C TYR A 180 12.79 0.02 -5.01
N GLY A 181 13.88 0.02 -5.75
CA GLY A 181 14.04 0.79 -6.99
C GLY A 181 13.38 0.12 -8.20
N ARG A 182 12.96 -1.14 -8.08
CA ARG A 182 12.32 -1.92 -9.14
C ARG A 182 10.83 -2.07 -8.84
N PRO A 183 9.93 -2.04 -9.85
CA PRO A 183 8.53 -2.33 -9.61
C PRO A 183 8.33 -3.74 -9.05
N TYR A 184 7.60 -3.89 -7.96
CA TYR A 184 7.30 -5.22 -7.39
C TYR A 184 6.48 -6.10 -8.35
N SER A 185 5.73 -5.48 -9.27
CA SER A 185 4.99 -6.18 -10.34
C SER A 185 5.90 -6.69 -11.47
N GLY A 186 7.17 -6.27 -11.51
CA GLY A 186 8.06 -6.45 -12.64
C GLY A 186 7.83 -5.44 -13.76
N THR A 187 8.56 -5.62 -14.86
CA THR A 187 8.36 -4.93 -16.15
C THR A 187 8.03 -5.96 -17.21
N ALA A 188 7.53 -5.54 -18.39
CA ALA A 188 7.28 -6.46 -19.50
C ALA A 188 8.54 -7.25 -19.84
N GLU A 189 9.70 -6.57 -19.96
CA GLU A 189 10.98 -7.17 -20.31
C GLU A 189 11.48 -8.14 -19.24
N SER A 190 11.30 -7.84 -17.95
CA SER A 190 11.73 -8.75 -16.88
C SER A 190 10.84 -9.99 -16.81
N LEU A 191 9.54 -9.83 -17.04
CA LEU A 191 8.57 -10.94 -17.05
C LEU A 191 8.81 -11.91 -18.21
N GLU A 192 9.16 -11.40 -19.42
CA GLU A 192 9.50 -12.22 -20.58
C GLU A 192 10.73 -13.11 -20.33
N ARG A 193 11.63 -12.69 -19.45
CA ARG A 193 12.83 -13.47 -19.07
C ARG A 193 12.56 -14.54 -18.02
N ILE A 194 11.39 -14.52 -17.36
CA ILE A 194 11.04 -15.49 -16.32
C ILE A 194 10.71 -16.82 -16.97
N GLN A 195 11.41 -17.86 -16.53
CA GLN A 195 11.19 -19.23 -16.97
C GLN A 195 10.47 -20.03 -15.87
N ARG A 196 9.93 -21.19 -16.23
CA ARG A 196 9.29 -22.12 -15.30
C ARG A 196 10.17 -22.46 -14.10
N GLY A 197 11.47 -22.67 -14.34
CA GLY A 197 12.45 -22.96 -13.29
C GLY A 197 12.55 -21.87 -12.23
N ASP A 198 12.44 -20.59 -12.63
CA ASP A 198 12.49 -19.46 -11.71
C ASP A 198 11.28 -19.44 -10.77
N VAL A 199 10.08 -19.68 -11.31
CA VAL A 199 8.84 -19.75 -10.54
C VAL A 199 8.84 -20.95 -9.59
N MET A 200 9.34 -22.11 -10.05
CA MET A 200 9.50 -23.29 -9.19
C MET A 200 10.48 -23.05 -8.05
N LEU A 201 11.59 -22.39 -8.33
CA LEU A 201 12.58 -22.01 -7.31
C LEU A 201 11.98 -21.04 -6.27
N ALA A 202 11.23 -20.02 -6.74
CA ALA A 202 10.54 -19.08 -5.86
C ALA A 202 9.51 -19.82 -4.97
N ARG A 203 8.71 -20.74 -5.56
CA ARG A 203 7.77 -21.58 -4.81
C ARG A 203 8.47 -22.42 -3.73
N GLU A 204 9.54 -23.13 -4.08
CA GLU A 204 10.28 -23.98 -3.13
C GLU A 204 10.87 -23.18 -1.98
N ARG A 205 11.41 -21.98 -2.28
CA ARG A 205 12.08 -21.14 -1.27
C ARG A 205 11.11 -20.42 -0.35
N PHE A 206 10.02 -19.91 -0.88
CA PHE A 206 9.20 -18.93 -0.16
C PHE A 206 7.80 -19.42 0.16
N LEU A 207 7.19 -20.27 -0.65
CA LEU A 207 5.83 -20.76 -0.44
C LEU A 207 5.84 -22.00 0.47
N ASN A 208 6.09 -21.79 1.76
CA ASN A 208 6.16 -22.86 2.76
C ASN A 208 5.54 -22.41 4.10
N PRO A 209 5.04 -23.36 4.93
CA PRO A 209 4.23 -23.04 6.09
C PRO A 209 5.00 -22.34 7.21
N ASN A 210 6.30 -22.60 7.36
CA ASN A 210 7.11 -21.95 8.39
C ASN A 210 7.54 -20.51 7.99
N ASN A 211 7.25 -20.11 6.75
CA ASN A 211 7.35 -18.74 6.24
C ASN A 211 5.98 -18.06 6.11
N ALA A 212 4.96 -18.57 6.81
CA ALA A 212 3.58 -18.11 6.65
C ALA A 212 2.86 -17.96 7.99
N THR A 213 1.91 -17.03 8.02
CA THR A 213 0.95 -16.84 9.10
C THR A 213 -0.46 -16.79 8.54
N LEU A 214 -1.38 -17.57 9.10
CA LEU A 214 -2.80 -17.59 8.75
C LEU A 214 -3.60 -16.93 9.87
N VAL A 215 -4.39 -15.93 9.53
CA VAL A 215 -5.39 -15.31 10.40
C VAL A 215 -6.77 -15.85 10.02
N ILE A 216 -7.57 -16.20 11.02
CA ILE A 216 -8.97 -16.59 10.87
C ILE A 216 -9.81 -15.73 11.81
N ILE A 217 -10.83 -15.05 11.29
CA ILE A 217 -11.78 -14.23 12.07
C ILE A 217 -13.20 -14.60 11.65
N GLY A 218 -14.07 -14.93 12.60
CA GLY A 218 -15.49 -15.17 12.34
C GLY A 218 -16.07 -16.41 13.02
N GLY A 219 -17.16 -16.95 12.47
CA GLY A 219 -17.98 -18.00 13.05
C GLY A 219 -17.37 -19.40 13.01
N VAL A 220 -16.09 -19.54 13.37
CA VAL A 220 -15.39 -20.82 13.39
C VAL A 220 -14.78 -21.07 14.75
N GLU A 221 -15.19 -22.17 15.39
CA GLU A 221 -14.65 -22.60 16.68
C GLU A 221 -13.23 -23.17 16.55
N ARG A 222 -12.40 -23.00 17.60
CA ARG A 222 -11.01 -23.47 17.65
C ARG A 222 -10.85 -24.96 17.31
N ALA A 223 -11.71 -25.81 17.89
CA ALA A 223 -11.63 -27.24 17.67
C ALA A 223 -11.87 -27.63 16.20
N ARG A 224 -12.84 -26.93 15.55
CA ARG A 224 -13.15 -27.08 14.13
C ARG A 224 -11.99 -26.57 13.27
N ALA A 225 -11.51 -25.35 13.53
CA ALA A 225 -10.38 -24.77 12.80
C ALA A 225 -9.13 -25.66 12.86
N ASN A 226 -8.74 -26.09 14.07
CA ASN A 226 -7.53 -26.90 14.26
C ASN A 226 -7.63 -28.27 13.55
N ARG A 227 -8.79 -28.96 13.63
CA ARG A 227 -9.01 -30.24 12.94
C ARG A 227 -8.91 -30.06 11.42
N THR A 228 -9.63 -29.11 10.85
CA THR A 228 -9.65 -28.83 9.41
C THR A 228 -8.26 -28.44 8.88
N LEU A 229 -7.57 -27.52 9.56
CA LEU A 229 -6.25 -27.09 9.14
C LEU A 229 -5.20 -28.21 9.24
N ARG A 230 -5.23 -29.05 10.28
CA ARG A 230 -4.35 -30.22 10.38
C ARG A 230 -4.57 -31.18 9.24
N GLN A 231 -5.83 -31.47 8.90
CA GLN A 231 -6.19 -32.38 7.82
C GLN A 231 -5.76 -31.82 6.45
N LEU A 232 -6.05 -30.56 6.17
CA LEU A 232 -5.87 -29.97 4.84
C LEU A 232 -4.46 -29.39 4.64
N LEU A 233 -3.91 -28.69 5.62
CA LEU A 233 -2.63 -27.99 5.50
C LEU A 233 -1.46 -28.69 6.20
N GLY A 234 -1.72 -29.73 7.01
CA GLY A 234 -0.66 -30.45 7.72
C GLY A 234 0.38 -31.10 6.79
N GLY A 235 -0.02 -31.48 5.57
CA GLY A 235 0.86 -32.03 4.53
C GLY A 235 1.64 -30.96 3.73
N TRP A 236 1.42 -29.67 3.97
CA TRP A 236 2.20 -28.61 3.32
C TRP A 236 3.63 -28.64 3.86
N ARG A 237 4.60 -28.88 2.96
CA ARG A 237 5.99 -29.15 3.35
C ARG A 237 6.68 -27.88 3.82
N LYS A 238 7.30 -27.94 5.01
CA LYS A 238 8.18 -26.89 5.51
C LYS A 238 9.50 -26.82 4.73
N SER A 239 10.10 -25.65 4.66
CA SER A 239 11.48 -25.48 4.17
C SER A 239 12.44 -25.35 5.35
N GLU A 240 13.59 -25.97 5.23
CA GLU A 240 14.70 -25.79 6.20
C GLU A 240 15.59 -24.61 5.82
N LYS A 241 15.40 -24.05 4.63
CA LYS A 241 16.21 -22.95 4.11
C LYS A 241 15.49 -21.62 4.38
N ILE A 242 16.00 -20.86 5.35
CA ILE A 242 15.59 -19.46 5.54
C ILE A 242 16.51 -18.62 4.65
N VAL A 243 15.92 -17.80 3.79
CA VAL A 243 16.66 -16.84 2.96
C VAL A 243 16.66 -15.50 3.67
N PRO A 244 17.81 -15.06 4.21
CA PRO A 244 17.88 -13.76 4.87
C PRO A 244 17.78 -12.63 3.84
N ALA A 245 17.05 -11.56 4.20
CA ALA A 245 16.96 -10.34 3.41
C ALA A 245 18.20 -9.46 3.65
N THR A 246 19.35 -9.86 3.06
CA THR A 246 20.57 -9.07 3.13
C THR A 246 20.87 -8.47 1.77
N PHE A 247 20.83 -7.15 1.68
CA PHE A 247 21.05 -6.42 0.44
C PHE A 247 22.13 -5.35 0.64
N GLN A 248 22.90 -5.11 -0.42
CA GLN A 248 23.86 -4.00 -0.43
C GLN A 248 23.08 -2.68 -0.33
N GLN A 249 23.59 -1.77 0.51
CA GLN A 249 23.01 -0.43 0.62
C GLN A 249 23.00 0.25 -0.76
N PRO A 250 21.89 0.91 -1.15
CA PRO A 250 21.84 1.60 -2.41
C PRO A 250 22.79 2.80 -2.44
N ALA A 251 23.33 3.13 -3.61
CA ALA A 251 24.15 4.32 -3.82
C ALA A 251 23.39 5.61 -3.45
N VAL A 252 24.15 6.68 -3.20
CA VAL A 252 23.55 8.01 -3.00
C VAL A 252 22.77 8.41 -4.24
N PRO A 253 21.52 8.88 -4.13
CA PRO A 253 20.73 9.28 -5.28
C PRO A 253 21.34 10.51 -5.98
N ASP A 254 21.16 10.55 -7.29
CA ASP A 254 21.60 11.70 -8.10
C ASP A 254 20.81 12.96 -7.68
N PRO A 255 21.47 14.07 -7.31
CA PRO A 255 20.80 15.28 -6.83
C PRO A 255 20.16 16.12 -7.94
N ARG A 256 20.40 15.80 -9.23
CA ARG A 256 19.78 16.51 -10.36
C ARG A 256 18.28 16.24 -10.39
N ILE A 257 17.47 17.20 -10.84
CA ILE A 257 16.04 17.01 -11.06
C ILE A 257 15.86 16.17 -12.33
N LEU A 258 15.28 15.00 -12.21
CA LEU A 258 14.92 14.16 -13.35
C LEU A 258 13.67 14.73 -14.04
N ILE A 259 13.76 15.09 -15.32
CA ILE A 259 12.60 15.46 -16.14
C ILE A 259 12.34 14.34 -17.15
N MET A 260 11.12 13.82 -17.16
CA MET A 260 10.62 12.90 -18.17
C MET A 260 9.58 13.62 -19.03
N ASN A 261 9.78 13.61 -20.35
CA ASN A 261 8.91 14.34 -21.27
C ASN A 261 7.56 13.63 -21.47
N ALA A 262 6.47 14.38 -21.21
CA ALA A 262 5.09 14.01 -21.54
C ALA A 262 4.47 15.16 -22.34
N PRO A 263 4.72 15.26 -23.65
CA PRO A 263 4.45 16.48 -24.44
C PRO A 263 2.97 16.84 -24.52
N ALA A 264 2.06 15.86 -24.44
CA ALA A 264 0.60 16.10 -24.50
C ALA A 264 0.00 16.49 -23.13
N GLY A 265 0.79 16.47 -22.05
CA GLY A 265 0.28 16.73 -20.69
C GLY A 265 0.16 18.22 -20.40
N GLN A 266 -1.01 18.66 -19.95
CA GLN A 266 -1.19 20.02 -19.41
C GLN A 266 -0.72 20.11 -17.95
N SER A 267 -0.69 18.98 -17.22
CA SER A 267 -0.25 18.86 -15.84
C SER A 267 1.14 18.23 -15.72
N ALA A 268 1.83 18.55 -14.65
CA ALA A 268 3.08 17.93 -14.23
C ALA A 268 2.87 17.06 -12.99
N GLU A 269 3.43 15.85 -13.02
CA GLU A 269 3.59 15.00 -11.85
C GLU A 269 4.92 15.28 -11.18
N ILE A 270 4.90 15.68 -9.93
CA ILE A 270 6.10 16.00 -9.14
C ILE A 270 6.28 14.96 -8.05
N ARG A 271 7.49 14.47 -7.91
CA ARG A 271 7.89 13.60 -6.78
C ARG A 271 9.19 14.11 -6.18
N LEU A 272 9.19 14.19 -4.86
CA LEU A 272 10.34 14.54 -4.03
C LEU A 272 10.47 13.46 -2.96
N ALA A 273 11.62 12.82 -2.82
CA ALA A 273 11.79 11.70 -1.92
C ALA A 273 13.14 11.68 -1.22
N VAL A 274 13.12 11.20 0.03
CA VAL A 274 14.29 10.75 0.78
C VAL A 274 14.07 9.31 1.24
N ARG A 275 15.15 8.58 1.58
CA ARG A 275 15.01 7.26 2.19
C ARG A 275 14.35 7.40 3.55
N GLY A 276 13.31 6.59 3.77
CA GLY A 276 12.57 6.52 5.02
C GLY A 276 13.16 5.51 5.99
N PHE A 277 12.41 5.19 7.02
CA PHE A 277 12.76 4.16 8.00
C PHE A 277 12.21 2.79 7.59
N ALA A 278 12.81 1.72 8.13
CA ALA A 278 12.19 0.41 8.15
C ALA A 278 10.95 0.44 9.07
N ARG A 279 10.01 -0.48 8.84
CA ARG A 279 8.77 -0.52 9.62
C ARG A 279 9.01 -0.88 11.10
N SER A 280 10.07 -1.64 11.37
CA SER A 280 10.53 -1.97 12.72
C SER A 280 11.35 -0.87 13.42
N ASP A 281 11.73 0.20 12.71
CA ASP A 281 12.50 1.30 13.30
C ASP A 281 11.66 2.00 14.38
N PRO A 282 12.24 2.29 15.56
CA PRO A 282 11.51 2.95 16.65
C PRO A 282 10.94 4.33 16.26
N ASP A 283 11.56 5.03 15.31
CA ASP A 283 11.09 6.33 14.81
C ASP A 283 10.11 6.23 13.63
N SER A 284 9.73 5.02 13.20
CA SER A 284 8.83 4.83 12.06
C SER A 284 7.45 5.49 12.24
N GLN A 285 6.88 5.42 13.44
CA GLN A 285 5.61 6.11 13.74
C GLN A 285 5.77 7.64 13.80
N ALA A 286 6.89 8.12 14.35
CA ALA A 286 7.21 9.55 14.35
C ALA A 286 7.38 10.08 12.92
N ALA A 287 8.01 9.31 12.01
CA ALA A 287 8.09 9.66 10.59
C ALA A 287 6.72 9.74 9.91
N SER A 288 5.79 8.85 10.28
CA SER A 288 4.41 8.92 9.77
C SER A 288 3.66 10.16 10.27
N LEU A 289 3.88 10.59 11.52
CA LEU A 289 3.35 11.86 12.01
C LEU A 289 4.00 13.06 11.32
N LEU A 290 5.31 13.01 11.05
CA LEU A 290 6.00 14.05 10.27
C LEU A 290 5.44 14.18 8.85
N ALA A 291 4.97 13.09 8.23
CA ALA A 291 4.31 13.15 6.93
C ALA A 291 2.99 13.93 6.99
N LEU A 292 2.21 13.77 8.06
CA LEU A 292 0.97 14.55 8.26
C LEU A 292 1.27 16.03 8.52
N VAL A 293 2.29 16.34 9.34
CA VAL A 293 2.73 17.71 9.57
C VAL A 293 3.24 18.35 8.27
N ALA A 294 4.07 17.62 7.51
CA ALA A 294 4.58 18.09 6.22
C ALA A 294 3.46 18.38 5.23
N LEU A 295 2.47 17.48 5.13
CA LEU A 295 1.29 17.69 4.29
C LEU A 295 0.58 18.98 4.68
N LYS A 296 0.31 19.17 5.98
CA LYS A 296 -0.39 20.35 6.46
C LYS A 296 0.37 21.66 6.20
N ARG A 297 1.69 21.66 6.40
CA ARG A 297 2.55 22.81 6.06
C ARG A 297 2.54 23.08 4.55
N TRP A 298 2.58 22.03 3.74
CA TRP A 298 2.63 22.18 2.28
C TRP A 298 1.30 22.66 1.69
N GLU A 299 0.16 22.22 2.23
CA GLU A 299 -1.18 22.70 1.86
C GLU A 299 -1.32 24.22 1.90
N THR A 300 -0.61 24.89 2.82
CA THR A 300 -0.66 26.37 2.93
C THR A 300 0.14 27.10 1.83
N LEU A 301 1.00 26.39 1.13
CA LEU A 301 1.94 26.93 0.14
C LEU A 301 1.53 26.64 -1.30
N VAL A 302 0.69 25.63 -1.53
CA VAL A 302 0.21 25.25 -2.86
C VAL A 302 -1.20 25.83 -3.08
N PRO A 303 -1.39 26.64 -4.13
CA PRO A 303 -2.69 27.22 -4.42
C PRO A 303 -3.65 26.19 -5.02
N ASP A 304 -4.94 26.38 -4.76
CA ASP A 304 -6.03 25.62 -5.39
C ASP A 304 -5.83 24.09 -5.37
N LEU A 305 -5.84 23.53 -4.15
CA LEU A 305 -5.62 22.09 -3.93
C LEU A 305 -6.65 21.19 -4.63
N ALA A 306 -7.82 21.71 -4.99
CA ALA A 306 -8.83 20.96 -5.72
C ALA A 306 -8.36 20.60 -7.15
N HIS A 307 -7.62 21.52 -7.81
CA HIS A 307 -7.04 21.31 -9.13
C HIS A 307 -5.58 20.89 -9.07
N ASN A 308 -4.89 21.15 -7.94
CA ASN A 308 -3.48 20.84 -7.74
C ASN A 308 -3.32 19.92 -6.51
N PRO A 309 -3.78 18.65 -6.56
CA PRO A 309 -3.71 17.75 -5.42
C PRO A 309 -2.27 17.42 -5.04
N ILE A 310 -2.03 17.41 -3.74
CA ILE A 310 -0.75 17.03 -3.14
C ILE A 310 -0.92 15.90 -2.14
N PHE A 311 0.15 15.18 -1.88
CA PHE A 311 0.21 14.18 -0.81
C PHE A 311 1.60 14.09 -0.20
N VAL A 312 1.66 13.66 1.06
CA VAL A 312 2.90 13.28 1.73
C VAL A 312 2.67 11.97 2.45
N ARG A 313 3.60 11.02 2.31
CA ARG A 313 3.51 9.72 2.96
C ARG A 313 4.89 9.19 3.38
N HIS A 314 4.89 8.38 4.42
CA HIS A 314 6.04 7.58 4.83
C HIS A 314 5.67 6.11 4.59
N ASP A 315 6.21 5.53 3.52
CA ASP A 315 6.02 4.13 3.17
C ASP A 315 7.15 3.32 3.80
N ALA A 316 6.85 2.58 4.86
CA ALA A 316 7.80 1.78 5.60
C ALA A 316 7.65 0.29 5.25
N PHE A 317 8.78 -0.36 4.96
CA PHE A 317 8.88 -1.77 4.55
C PHE A 317 9.74 -2.56 5.55
N THR A 318 10.03 -3.82 5.25
CA THR A 318 10.97 -4.63 6.04
C THR A 318 12.37 -3.99 6.11
N LEU A 319 12.82 -3.44 4.98
CA LEU A 319 14.03 -2.62 4.88
C LEU A 319 13.63 -1.13 4.86
N PRO A 320 14.59 -0.18 5.03
CA PRO A 320 14.30 1.24 4.97
C PRO A 320 13.52 1.63 3.71
N GLY A 321 12.36 2.22 3.91
CA GLY A 321 11.42 2.59 2.86
C GLY A 321 11.65 4.01 2.32
N VAL A 322 10.56 4.77 2.12
CA VAL A 322 10.61 6.09 1.51
C VAL A 322 9.74 7.10 2.25
N PHE A 323 10.24 8.31 2.44
CA PHE A 323 9.43 9.48 2.75
C PHE A 323 9.22 10.23 1.44
N LEU A 324 7.97 10.31 0.98
CA LEU A 324 7.60 10.77 -0.35
C LEU A 324 6.62 11.93 -0.27
N MET A 325 6.94 13.02 -0.98
CA MET A 325 6.05 14.12 -1.29
C MET A 325 5.68 14.08 -2.77
N GLY A 326 4.42 14.19 -3.10
CA GLY A 326 3.94 14.15 -4.47
C GLY A 326 2.87 15.17 -4.76
N ALA A 327 2.85 15.67 -6.00
CA ALA A 327 1.85 16.62 -6.48
C ALA A 327 1.51 16.37 -7.95
N THR A 328 0.26 16.66 -8.31
CA THR A 328 -0.20 16.78 -9.70
C THR A 328 -0.66 18.22 -9.89
N VAL A 329 0.07 19.01 -10.67
CA VAL A 329 -0.16 20.46 -10.81
C VAL A 329 -0.07 20.89 -12.26
N ASP A 330 -0.59 22.10 -12.58
CA ASP A 330 -0.31 22.73 -13.86
C ASP A 330 1.20 22.85 -14.11
N ASN A 331 1.66 22.66 -15.36
CA ASN A 331 3.08 22.76 -15.71
C ASN A 331 3.72 24.10 -15.29
N LEU A 332 2.96 25.20 -15.28
CA LEU A 332 3.44 26.52 -14.88
C LEU A 332 3.68 26.63 -13.36
N LEU A 333 3.03 25.80 -12.56
CA LEU A 333 3.17 25.75 -11.11
C LEU A 333 4.27 24.78 -10.66
N ALA A 334 4.80 23.95 -11.55
CA ALA A 334 5.70 22.85 -11.21
C ALA A 334 6.94 23.30 -10.41
N THR A 335 7.62 24.35 -10.84
CA THR A 335 8.81 24.86 -10.14
C THR A 335 8.47 25.40 -8.76
N LYS A 336 7.39 26.16 -8.62
CA LYS A 336 6.95 26.67 -7.33
C LYS A 336 6.57 25.54 -6.38
N THR A 337 5.84 24.56 -6.87
CA THR A 337 5.41 23.38 -6.07
C THR A 337 6.61 22.54 -5.61
N LEU A 338 7.59 22.31 -6.50
CA LEU A 338 8.81 21.61 -6.15
C LEU A 338 9.65 22.40 -5.12
N SER A 339 9.78 23.73 -5.29
CA SER A 339 10.53 24.58 -4.33
C SER A 339 9.87 24.59 -2.95
N THR A 340 8.55 24.73 -2.89
CA THR A 340 7.83 24.71 -1.60
C THR A 340 7.89 23.34 -0.93
N ALA A 341 7.92 22.23 -1.68
CA ALA A 341 8.17 20.89 -1.10
C ALA A 341 9.54 20.81 -0.42
N HIS A 342 10.60 21.31 -1.08
CA HIS A 342 11.94 21.40 -0.45
C HIS A 342 11.96 22.30 0.78
N GLU A 343 11.26 23.46 0.74
CA GLU A 343 11.13 24.35 1.88
C GLU A 343 10.47 23.65 3.07
N VAL A 344 9.41 22.90 2.82
CA VAL A 344 8.73 22.11 3.85
C VAL A 344 9.68 21.09 4.48
N LEU A 345 10.41 20.29 3.68
CA LEU A 345 11.40 19.33 4.23
C LEU A 345 12.44 20.03 5.11
N LYS A 346 12.99 21.15 4.66
CA LYS A 346 13.94 21.97 5.45
C LYS A 346 13.30 22.49 6.75
N SER A 347 12.02 22.91 6.67
CA SER A 347 11.30 23.43 7.83
C SER A 347 11.09 22.39 8.93
N LEU A 348 10.96 21.11 8.58
CA LEU A 348 10.83 20.02 9.57
C LEU A 348 12.07 19.87 10.46
N VAL A 349 13.25 20.28 9.96
CA VAL A 349 14.49 20.27 10.72
C VAL A 349 14.73 21.59 11.45
N SER A 350 14.54 22.72 10.74
CA SER A 350 14.90 24.05 11.24
C SER A 350 13.85 24.69 12.14
N GLN A 351 12.58 24.30 12.02
CA GLN A 351 11.46 24.81 12.79
C GLN A 351 10.84 23.69 13.60
N PRO A 352 10.88 23.77 14.94
CA PRO A 352 10.23 22.76 15.78
C PRO A 352 8.75 22.60 15.41
N VAL A 353 8.29 21.34 15.41
CA VAL A 353 6.85 21.04 15.30
C VAL A 353 6.16 21.60 16.55
N THR A 354 5.15 22.42 16.33
CA THR A 354 4.36 23.01 17.42
C THR A 354 3.48 21.94 18.07
N GLU A 355 3.07 22.17 19.33
CA GLU A 355 2.17 21.23 20.02
C GLU A 355 0.84 21.08 19.27
N ALA A 356 0.32 22.15 18.67
CA ALA A 356 -0.91 22.11 17.89
C ALA A 356 -0.76 21.24 16.61
N GLU A 357 0.37 21.32 15.91
CA GLU A 357 0.66 20.47 14.74
C GLU A 357 0.80 18.99 15.16
N LEU A 358 1.50 18.73 16.26
CA LEU A 358 1.68 17.39 16.81
C LEU A 358 0.33 16.79 17.20
N GLU A 359 -0.50 17.51 17.94
CA GLU A 359 -1.80 17.02 18.40
C GLU A 359 -2.75 16.75 17.22
N ALA A 360 -2.77 17.62 16.22
CA ALA A 360 -3.56 17.40 15.01
C ALA A 360 -3.10 16.14 14.23
N ALA A 361 -1.79 15.97 14.03
CA ALA A 361 -1.23 14.79 13.38
C ALA A 361 -1.48 13.50 14.18
N ARG A 362 -1.30 13.55 15.51
CA ARG A 362 -1.55 12.44 16.44
C ARG A 362 -3.00 11.99 16.37
N SER A 363 -3.95 12.92 16.52
CA SER A 363 -5.39 12.65 16.47
C SER A 363 -5.78 12.01 15.13
N GLN A 364 -5.26 12.52 14.00
CA GLN A 364 -5.51 11.96 12.68
C GLN A 364 -4.94 10.53 12.54
N ALA A 365 -3.72 10.30 13.01
CA ALA A 365 -3.08 8.98 12.94
C ALA A 365 -3.80 7.94 13.82
N ILE A 366 -4.19 8.32 15.05
CA ILE A 366 -4.97 7.48 15.96
C ILE A 366 -6.33 7.13 15.33
N ALA A 367 -7.04 8.11 14.79
CA ALA A 367 -8.33 7.89 14.14
C ALA A 367 -8.21 6.93 12.95
N ALA A 368 -7.17 7.11 12.11
CA ALA A 368 -6.92 6.24 10.95
C ALA A 368 -6.61 4.80 11.39
N LEU A 369 -5.71 4.60 12.36
CA LEU A 369 -5.35 3.29 12.87
C LEU A 369 -6.52 2.62 13.59
N SER A 370 -7.28 3.36 14.42
CA SER A 370 -8.49 2.84 15.09
C SER A 370 -9.55 2.40 14.09
N LYS A 371 -9.77 3.17 13.03
CA LYS A 371 -10.68 2.80 11.94
C LYS A 371 -10.22 1.51 11.24
N GLN A 372 -8.94 1.38 10.97
CA GLN A 372 -8.35 0.16 10.38
C GLN A 372 -8.59 -1.04 11.29
N LEU A 373 -8.23 -0.93 12.59
CA LEU A 373 -8.39 -2.00 13.57
C LEU A 373 -9.87 -2.36 13.85
N GLY A 374 -10.80 -1.46 13.57
CA GLY A 374 -12.24 -1.69 13.69
C GLY A 374 -12.82 -2.64 12.63
N THR A 375 -12.05 -3.02 11.61
CA THR A 375 -12.47 -3.98 10.57
C THR A 375 -11.77 -5.32 10.73
N ASN A 376 -12.43 -6.40 10.32
CA ASN A 376 -11.82 -7.74 10.34
C ASN A 376 -10.56 -7.79 9.47
N ASP A 377 -10.62 -7.18 8.30
CA ASP A 377 -9.52 -7.15 7.33
C ASP A 377 -8.31 -6.38 7.88
N GLY A 378 -8.55 -5.19 8.45
CA GLY A 378 -7.49 -4.36 9.03
C GLY A 378 -6.91 -4.93 10.34
N SER A 379 -7.74 -5.57 11.19
CA SER A 379 -7.27 -6.31 12.36
C SER A 379 -6.37 -7.48 11.95
N ALA A 380 -6.78 -8.24 10.93
CA ALA A 380 -5.98 -9.33 10.38
C ALA A 380 -4.63 -8.82 9.85
N ASP A 381 -4.61 -7.70 9.11
CA ASP A 381 -3.37 -7.09 8.64
C ASP A 381 -2.47 -6.66 9.79
N ALA A 382 -3.01 -6.01 10.82
CA ALA A 382 -2.24 -5.58 11.98
C ALA A 382 -1.58 -6.75 12.71
N TRP A 383 -2.26 -7.92 12.82
CA TRP A 383 -1.68 -9.12 13.42
C TRP A 383 -0.62 -9.77 12.53
N LEU A 384 -0.84 -9.79 11.21
CA LEU A 384 0.15 -10.28 10.24
C LEU A 384 1.40 -9.38 10.21
N ASP A 385 1.23 -8.07 10.41
CA ASP A 385 2.34 -7.11 10.46
C ASP A 385 3.32 -7.40 11.62
N VAL A 386 2.82 -7.89 12.77
CA VAL A 386 3.67 -8.28 13.90
C VAL A 386 4.70 -9.33 13.47
N ASP A 387 4.25 -10.33 12.72
CA ASP A 387 5.12 -11.43 12.27
C ASP A 387 5.98 -11.04 11.05
N THR A 388 5.46 -10.20 10.14
CA THR A 388 6.18 -9.81 8.92
C THR A 388 7.28 -8.79 9.19
N TYR A 389 6.99 -7.79 10.04
CA TYR A 389 7.85 -6.63 10.23
C TYR A 389 8.48 -6.56 11.62
N ALA A 390 8.23 -7.55 12.49
CA ALA A 390 8.65 -7.53 13.90
C ALA A 390 8.19 -6.26 14.64
N VAL A 391 6.98 -5.77 14.34
CA VAL A 391 6.39 -4.59 14.96
C VAL A 391 5.51 -4.96 16.15
N LYS A 392 5.17 -3.96 16.96
CA LYS A 392 4.22 -4.11 18.07
C LYS A 392 2.79 -4.37 17.57
N SER A 393 1.94 -4.89 18.45
CA SER A 393 0.52 -5.07 18.16
C SER A 393 -0.17 -3.75 17.77
N GLY A 394 -1.34 -3.82 17.12
CA GLY A 394 -2.12 -2.64 16.76
C GLY A 394 -2.45 -1.77 17.97
N ASP A 395 -2.83 -2.40 19.09
CA ASP A 395 -3.16 -1.72 20.34
C ASP A 395 -1.93 -1.05 21.00
N ASP A 396 -0.77 -1.73 20.95
CA ASP A 396 0.47 -1.11 21.42
C ASP A 396 0.88 0.07 20.57
N ARG A 397 0.67 -0.02 19.25
CA ARG A 397 0.95 1.07 18.31
C ARG A 397 0.04 2.28 18.56
N LEU A 398 -1.23 2.08 18.92
CA LEU A 398 -2.12 3.17 19.35
C LEU A 398 -1.58 3.86 20.60
N ARG A 399 -1.22 3.08 21.63
CA ARG A 399 -0.64 3.61 22.87
C ARG A 399 0.69 4.33 22.64
N ASP A 400 1.50 3.85 21.70
CA ASP A 400 2.76 4.50 21.38
C ASP A 400 2.54 5.83 20.64
N LEU A 401 1.55 5.93 19.75
CA LEU A 401 1.18 7.19 19.08
C LEU A 401 0.80 8.29 20.10
N GLU A 402 0.09 7.92 21.17
CA GLU A 402 -0.27 8.86 22.26
C GLU A 402 0.95 9.43 22.99
N LYS A 403 2.06 8.67 23.03
CA LYS A 403 3.28 9.03 23.79
C LYS A 403 4.32 9.77 22.97
N ILE A 404 4.18 9.81 21.62
CA ILE A 404 5.15 10.50 20.77
C ILE A 404 5.17 11.98 21.12
N SER A 405 6.36 12.50 21.40
CA SER A 405 6.61 13.89 21.79
C SER A 405 7.19 14.72 20.63
N SER A 406 7.18 16.04 20.78
CA SER A 406 7.85 16.97 19.85
C SER A 406 9.35 16.69 19.74
N SER A 407 10.00 16.17 20.81
CA SER A 407 11.42 15.77 20.77
C SER A 407 11.64 14.50 19.94
N ASP A 408 10.68 13.55 19.91
CA ASP A 408 10.73 12.37 19.05
C ASP A 408 10.60 12.77 17.59
N LEU A 409 9.68 13.68 17.26
CA LEU A 409 9.55 14.23 15.91
C LEU A 409 10.82 14.94 15.47
N LYS A 410 11.43 15.76 16.33
CA LYS A 410 12.69 16.42 16.03
C LYS A 410 13.83 15.44 15.75
N ARG A 411 13.93 14.37 16.56
CA ARG A 411 14.92 13.30 16.34
C ARG A 411 14.70 12.62 15.00
N ALA A 412 13.46 12.22 14.70
CA ALA A 412 13.09 11.58 13.45
C ALA A 412 13.35 12.50 12.24
N ALA A 413 12.97 13.80 12.34
CA ALA A 413 13.22 14.78 11.29
C ALA A 413 14.72 14.97 11.02
N ASN A 414 15.54 15.05 12.06
CA ASN A 414 16.98 15.14 11.89
C ASN A 414 17.55 13.90 11.20
N ARG A 415 17.13 12.69 11.58
CA ARG A 415 17.57 11.45 10.94
C ARG A 415 17.15 11.35 9.47
N LEU A 416 15.98 11.89 9.11
CA LEU A 416 15.42 11.79 7.75
C LEU A 416 15.91 12.88 6.82
N PHE A 417 16.14 14.11 7.31
CA PHE A 417 16.28 15.27 6.43
C PHE A 417 17.54 16.12 6.66
N TRP A 418 18.29 15.90 7.77
CA TRP A 418 19.50 16.66 8.02
C TRP A 418 20.63 16.15 7.14
N ASP A 419 21.07 16.99 6.18
CA ASP A 419 22.16 16.70 5.22
C ASP A 419 21.97 15.40 4.44
N VAL A 420 20.69 15.07 4.15
CA VAL A 420 20.32 13.85 3.42
C VAL A 420 20.06 14.19 1.95
N PRO A 421 20.63 13.43 0.99
CA PRO A 421 20.36 13.62 -0.42
C PRO A 421 18.87 13.43 -0.74
N VAL A 422 18.29 14.39 -1.44
CA VAL A 422 16.89 14.41 -1.87
C VAL A 422 16.81 14.05 -3.34
N ALA A 423 16.04 13.04 -3.69
CA ALA A 423 15.74 12.71 -5.07
C ALA A 423 14.52 13.50 -5.56
N SER A 424 14.55 13.96 -6.81
CA SER A 424 13.45 14.71 -7.44
C SER A 424 13.17 14.17 -8.84
N ALA A 425 11.89 14.01 -9.18
CA ALA A 425 11.42 13.64 -10.51
C ALA A 425 10.19 14.47 -10.89
N VAL A 426 10.15 14.93 -12.13
CA VAL A 426 9.04 15.71 -12.70
C VAL A 426 8.68 15.11 -14.06
N ILE A 427 7.42 14.75 -14.26
CA ILE A 427 6.91 14.26 -15.53
C ILE A 427 5.90 15.27 -16.06
N GLY A 428 6.10 15.77 -17.27
CA GLY A 428 5.24 16.76 -17.90
C GLY A 428 5.83 17.30 -19.20
N ASN A 429 5.29 18.39 -19.71
CA ASN A 429 5.81 18.99 -20.94
C ASN A 429 7.21 19.59 -20.71
N SER A 430 8.23 18.90 -21.23
CA SER A 430 9.63 19.28 -21.02
C SER A 430 10.00 20.66 -21.63
N GLU A 431 9.31 21.09 -22.68
CA GLU A 431 9.54 22.43 -23.29
C GLU A 431 9.14 23.55 -22.32
N VAL A 432 8.07 23.31 -21.53
CA VAL A 432 7.59 24.25 -20.51
C VAL A 432 8.41 24.12 -19.23
N LEU A 433 8.70 22.89 -18.80
CA LEU A 433 9.33 22.59 -17.51
C LEU A 433 10.82 22.90 -17.47
N LYS A 434 11.54 22.57 -18.56
CA LYS A 434 13.01 22.71 -18.61
C LYS A 434 13.49 24.13 -18.29
N PRO A 435 13.05 25.21 -18.98
CA PRO A 435 13.56 26.57 -18.72
C PRO A 435 13.21 27.08 -17.32
N GLN A 436 12.16 26.56 -16.69
CA GLN A 436 11.78 26.93 -15.33
C GLN A 436 12.64 26.18 -14.29
N LEU A 437 12.85 24.87 -14.46
CA LEU A 437 13.57 24.02 -13.51
C LEU A 437 15.09 24.22 -13.60
N GLU A 438 15.66 24.58 -14.77
CA GLU A 438 17.08 24.95 -14.91
C GLU A 438 17.47 26.15 -14.06
N ARG A 439 16.54 27.10 -13.85
CA ARG A 439 16.75 28.25 -12.96
C ARG A 439 16.76 27.86 -11.48
N TYR A 440 16.09 26.74 -11.16
CA TYR A 440 15.98 26.23 -9.80
C TYR A 440 17.13 25.28 -9.43
N GLY A 441 17.58 24.44 -10.37
CA GLY A 441 18.65 23.47 -10.11
C GLY A 441 19.17 22.78 -11.36
N LYS A 442 20.18 21.93 -11.17
CA LYS A 442 20.68 21.07 -12.26
C LYS A 442 19.62 20.04 -12.65
N ILE A 443 19.41 19.85 -13.94
CA ILE A 443 18.44 18.91 -14.48
C ILE A 443 19.11 17.75 -15.21
N GLU A 444 18.37 16.65 -15.31
CA GLU A 444 18.63 15.51 -16.17
C GLU A 444 17.39 15.24 -17.00
N LEU A 445 17.56 15.17 -18.33
CA LEU A 445 16.47 14.84 -19.24
C LEU A 445 16.52 13.34 -19.51
N PHE A 446 15.40 12.65 -19.30
CA PHE A 446 15.21 11.26 -19.66
C PHE A 446 14.18 11.18 -20.78
N GLY A 447 14.49 10.50 -21.87
CA GLY A 447 13.75 10.25 -23.09
C GLY A 447 12.26 10.62 -23.18
N GLU A 448 11.70 10.56 -24.38
CA GLU A 448 10.26 10.76 -24.57
C GLU A 448 9.48 9.54 -24.09
N LEU A 449 8.43 9.78 -23.30
CA LEU A 449 7.42 8.77 -23.04
C LEU A 449 6.69 8.44 -24.35
N PRO A 450 6.37 7.19 -24.67
CA PRO A 450 5.55 6.86 -25.81
C PRO A 450 4.25 7.67 -25.75
N ALA A 451 3.90 8.35 -26.85
CA ALA A 451 2.64 9.07 -26.95
C ALA A 451 1.50 8.09 -26.65
N GLY A 452 0.67 8.43 -25.68
CA GLY A 452 -0.56 7.65 -25.40
C GLY A 452 -1.42 7.58 -26.69
N PRO A 453 -2.27 6.59 -26.84
CA PRO A 453 -3.15 6.49 -28.01
C PRO A 453 -3.94 7.81 -28.13
N ASN A 454 -3.75 8.51 -29.25
CA ASN A 454 -4.52 9.70 -29.57
C ASN A 454 -6.00 9.35 -29.51
N VAL A 455 -6.71 9.89 -28.53
CA VAL A 455 -8.18 9.97 -28.58
C VAL A 455 -8.50 11.02 -29.63
N THR A 456 -8.49 10.62 -30.90
CA THR A 456 -9.07 11.40 -31.98
C THR A 456 -10.56 11.42 -31.74
N THR A 457 -11.05 12.54 -31.23
CA THR A 457 -12.47 12.90 -31.33
C THR A 457 -12.75 13.15 -32.81
N ASP A 458 -13.07 12.09 -33.55
CA ASP A 458 -13.59 12.19 -34.90
C ASP A 458 -15.01 12.77 -34.86
N SER A 459 -15.10 14.08 -34.81
CA SER A 459 -16.29 14.84 -35.18
C SER A 459 -16.26 15.09 -36.68
N LYS A 460 -16.33 14.04 -37.52
CA LYS A 460 -16.68 14.18 -38.92
C LYS A 460 -18.05 13.56 -39.16
N SER A 461 -19.06 14.42 -39.06
CA SER A 461 -20.37 14.27 -39.69
C SER A 461 -20.19 13.91 -41.17
N SER A 462 -20.31 12.64 -41.54
CA SER A 462 -20.39 12.19 -42.92
C SER A 462 -21.80 12.46 -43.44
N LYS A 463 -21.99 13.58 -44.12
CA LYS A 463 -23.09 13.71 -45.11
C LYS A 463 -22.69 12.84 -46.31
N GLN A 464 -23.25 11.64 -46.41
CA GLN A 464 -23.27 10.88 -47.66
C GLN A 464 -24.41 11.40 -48.54
N PRO A 465 -24.20 11.69 -49.84
CA PRO A 465 -25.28 12.00 -50.76
C PRO A 465 -25.96 10.68 -51.19
N MET A 466 -27.25 10.60 -51.05
CA MET A 466 -28.14 9.55 -51.54
C MET A 466 -28.03 9.40 -53.06
N LYS A 467 -27.63 8.19 -53.55
CA LYS A 467 -27.78 7.80 -54.96
C LYS A 467 -29.24 7.38 -55.26
N PRO A 468 -29.78 7.75 -56.43
CA PRO A 468 -31.17 7.39 -56.79
C PRO A 468 -31.26 5.93 -57.18
N THR A 469 -32.27 5.23 -56.71
CA THR A 469 -32.69 3.88 -57.05
C THR A 469 -33.19 3.78 -58.46
N ARG A 470 -32.58 2.89 -59.29
CA ARG A 470 -33.17 2.41 -60.54
C ARG A 470 -34.23 1.35 -60.27
N LYS A 471 -35.38 1.50 -60.93
CA LYS A 471 -36.46 0.51 -61.00
C LYS A 471 -36.03 -0.67 -61.93
N PRO A 472 -36.55 -1.86 -61.66
CA PRO A 472 -36.36 -3.02 -62.54
C PRO A 472 -37.44 -3.04 -63.63
N GLU A 473 -36.99 -3.44 -64.83
CA GLU A 473 -37.85 -4.14 -65.81
C GLU A 473 -37.66 -5.63 -65.60
#